data_1c2fbbc69b31a970bfdc125db59b7c0c
#
_entry.id   1c2fbbc69b31a970bfdc125db59b7c0c
#
_cell.length_a   1.000
_cell.length_b   1.000
_cell.length_c   1.000
_cell.angle_alpha   90.00
_cell.angle_beta   90.00
_cell.angle_gamma   90.00
#
_symmetry.space_group_name_H-M   'P 1'
#
loop_
_entity.id
_entity.type
_entity.pdbx_description
1 polymer ?
#
loop_
_entity_poly.entity_id
_entity_poly.type
_entity_poly.pdbx_seq_one_letter_code
_entity_poly.pdbx_strand_id
1 'polypeptide(L)'
;GFKKNHKAVAEEIPAATQLFTPDWIVRYLVQNTVGRLWIQSHPDSQLYKNWDYYIQPSEDDSAGNEDILAIRTPEDLTVCDPACGSGHMLTYAFDLLYEIYEEEGYAPSDIPGLILKHNLYGMEIDERAASLAAFALTMKARSRSRRFFKKQVEPNIQRIAPITFKEDDVAELNDLYQVNLDSTVWNTYAKADVYGSLIQPPQELVELVAS
;
A
#
# COMPACT_ATOMS: atom_id res chain seq x y z
N GLY A 1 26.34 -14.98 -18.44
CA GLY A 1 25.96 -16.33 -18.02
C GLY A 1 25.90 -16.43 -16.51
N PHE A 2 24.72 -16.64 -15.95
CA PHE A 2 24.56 -16.88 -14.52
C PHE A 2 25.33 -18.12 -14.11
N LYS A 3 26.23 -18.02 -13.12
CA LYS A 3 26.93 -19.17 -12.56
C LYS A 3 25.91 -20.11 -11.92
N LYS A 4 25.77 -21.32 -12.47
CA LYS A 4 24.78 -22.34 -12.11
C LYS A 4 24.83 -22.90 -10.67
N ASN A 5 25.71 -22.42 -9.79
CA ASN A 5 25.96 -23.01 -8.44
C ASN A 5 26.18 -22.01 -7.31
N HIS A 6 25.69 -20.78 -7.44
CA HIS A 6 25.72 -19.86 -6.30
C HIS A 6 24.45 -20.08 -5.46
N LYS A 7 24.61 -20.57 -4.23
CA LYS A 7 23.51 -20.57 -3.25
C LYS A 7 23.41 -19.19 -2.66
N ALA A 8 22.24 -18.58 -2.74
CA ALA A 8 21.99 -17.28 -2.13
C ALA A 8 22.29 -17.33 -0.62
N VAL A 9 23.03 -16.36 -0.11
CA VAL A 9 23.19 -16.16 1.33
C VAL A 9 21.93 -15.49 1.89
N ALA A 10 21.73 -15.54 3.22
CA ALA A 10 20.51 -15.05 3.87
C ALA A 10 20.14 -13.62 3.45
N GLU A 11 21.12 -12.75 3.25
CA GLU A 11 20.94 -11.36 2.81
C GLU A 11 20.53 -11.23 1.34
N GLU A 12 20.80 -12.24 0.51
CA GLU A 12 20.42 -12.25 -0.91
C GLU A 12 19.07 -12.91 -1.15
N ILE A 13 18.53 -13.66 -0.17
CA ILE A 13 17.26 -14.39 -0.31
C ILE A 13 16.11 -13.47 -0.69
N PRO A 14 15.89 -12.30 -0.05
CA PRO A 14 14.80 -11.39 -0.44
C PRO A 14 14.89 -10.98 -1.92
N ALA A 15 16.09 -10.62 -2.40
CA ALA A 15 16.28 -10.23 -3.79
C ALA A 15 16.17 -11.43 -4.77
N ALA A 16 16.61 -12.63 -4.34
CA ALA A 16 16.57 -13.83 -5.17
C ALA A 16 15.18 -14.45 -5.27
N THR A 17 14.30 -14.21 -4.30
CA THR A 17 12.93 -14.72 -4.24
C THR A 17 11.89 -13.68 -4.60
N GLN A 18 12.29 -12.45 -4.92
CA GLN A 18 11.39 -11.38 -5.31
C GLN A 18 10.65 -11.76 -6.61
N LEU A 19 9.35 -12.01 -6.48
CA LEU A 19 8.47 -12.30 -7.61
C LEU A 19 7.80 -11.02 -8.06
N PHE A 20 8.00 -10.67 -9.33
CA PHE A 20 7.24 -9.57 -9.93
C PHE A 20 5.87 -10.10 -10.34
N THR A 21 4.82 -9.50 -9.79
CA THR A 21 3.45 -9.84 -10.20
C THR A 21 3.25 -9.48 -11.68
N PRO A 22 2.82 -10.44 -12.52
CA PRO A 22 2.55 -10.15 -13.93
C PRO A 22 1.54 -9.02 -14.12
N ASP A 23 1.74 -8.19 -15.14
CA ASP A 23 0.94 -6.99 -15.42
C ASP A 23 -0.57 -7.26 -15.47
N TRP A 24 -0.99 -8.36 -16.09
CA TRP A 24 -2.41 -8.72 -16.19
C TRP A 24 -3.04 -9.03 -14.82
N ILE A 25 -2.27 -9.61 -13.87
CA ILE A 25 -2.74 -9.87 -12.50
C ILE A 25 -2.90 -8.53 -11.76
N VAL A 26 -1.92 -7.64 -11.90
CA VAL A 26 -1.97 -6.30 -11.31
C VAL A 26 -3.23 -5.56 -11.78
N ARG A 27 -3.47 -5.53 -13.09
CA ARG A 27 -4.65 -4.90 -13.67
C ARG A 27 -5.94 -5.54 -13.18
N TYR A 28 -6.00 -6.87 -13.23
CA TYR A 28 -7.16 -7.61 -12.75
C TYR A 28 -7.51 -7.25 -11.30
N LEU A 29 -6.50 -7.28 -10.41
CA LEU A 29 -6.71 -7.00 -9.00
C LEU A 29 -7.16 -5.56 -8.77
N VAL A 30 -6.45 -4.57 -9.31
CA VAL A 30 -6.77 -3.16 -9.08
C VAL A 30 -8.13 -2.77 -9.69
N GLN A 31 -8.44 -3.24 -10.90
CA GLN A 31 -9.72 -2.95 -11.55
C GLN A 31 -10.89 -3.56 -10.79
N ASN A 32 -10.72 -4.77 -10.22
CA ASN A 32 -11.80 -5.47 -9.49
C ASN A 32 -11.82 -5.20 -7.99
N THR A 33 -10.96 -4.34 -7.48
CA THR A 33 -10.99 -3.82 -6.10
C THR A 33 -11.27 -2.32 -6.11
N VAL A 34 -10.27 -1.50 -6.34
CA VAL A 34 -10.39 -0.03 -6.36
C VAL A 34 -11.41 0.42 -7.42
N GLY A 35 -11.29 -0.10 -8.66
CA GLY A 35 -12.21 0.20 -9.73
C GLY A 35 -13.65 -0.22 -9.41
N ARG A 36 -13.83 -1.41 -8.83
CA ARG A 36 -15.16 -1.90 -8.44
C ARG A 36 -15.81 -1.00 -7.38
N LEU A 37 -15.08 -0.60 -6.34
CA LEU A 37 -15.60 0.31 -5.32
C LEU A 37 -16.05 1.65 -5.90
N TRP A 38 -15.27 2.18 -6.86
CA TRP A 38 -15.66 3.40 -7.55
C TRP A 38 -16.96 3.24 -8.35
N ILE A 39 -17.04 2.22 -9.23
CA ILE A 39 -18.22 1.98 -10.07
C ILE A 39 -19.46 1.68 -9.25
N GLN A 40 -19.34 0.94 -8.13
CA GLN A 40 -20.46 0.66 -7.24
C GLN A 40 -21.01 1.93 -6.58
N SER A 41 -20.14 2.88 -6.24
CA SER A 41 -20.53 4.15 -5.63
C SER A 41 -20.94 5.21 -6.66
N HIS A 42 -20.51 5.06 -7.93
CA HIS A 42 -20.77 5.99 -9.04
C HIS A 42 -21.33 5.22 -10.26
N PRO A 43 -22.62 4.83 -10.23
CA PRO A 43 -23.23 4.02 -11.29
C PRO A 43 -23.24 4.67 -12.69
N ASP A 44 -23.14 5.99 -12.73
CA ASP A 44 -23.10 6.77 -13.99
C ASP A 44 -21.71 6.79 -14.64
N SER A 45 -20.66 6.38 -13.90
CA SER A 45 -19.30 6.30 -14.42
C SER A 45 -19.19 5.25 -15.54
N GLN A 46 -18.48 5.61 -16.60
CA GLN A 46 -18.23 4.73 -17.74
C GLN A 46 -16.78 4.27 -17.84
N LEU A 47 -15.96 4.55 -16.83
CA LEU A 47 -14.52 4.22 -16.82
C LEU A 47 -14.26 2.74 -17.00
N TYR A 48 -15.14 1.89 -16.46
CA TYR A 48 -15.01 0.42 -16.57
C TYR A 48 -14.90 -0.08 -18.01
N LYS A 49 -15.40 0.68 -19.00
CA LYS A 49 -15.29 0.32 -20.43
C LYS A 49 -13.86 0.33 -20.94
N ASN A 50 -12.97 1.04 -20.26
CA ASN A 50 -11.55 1.16 -20.59
C ASN A 50 -10.70 0.13 -19.83
N TRP A 51 -11.30 -0.68 -18.96
CA TRP A 51 -10.59 -1.60 -18.08
C TRP A 51 -10.73 -3.04 -18.59
N ASP A 52 -9.71 -3.53 -19.26
CA ASP A 52 -9.68 -4.82 -19.96
C ASP A 52 -9.99 -6.04 -19.09
N TYR A 53 -9.73 -5.95 -17.79
CA TYR A 53 -9.89 -7.06 -16.82
C TYR A 53 -11.00 -6.82 -15.80
N TYR A 54 -11.79 -5.76 -15.96
CA TYR A 54 -12.91 -5.49 -15.08
C TYR A 54 -14.05 -6.47 -15.32
N ILE A 55 -14.53 -7.11 -14.26
CA ILE A 55 -15.68 -8.00 -14.29
C ILE A 55 -16.89 -7.24 -13.79
N GLN A 56 -17.88 -7.05 -14.66
CA GLN A 56 -19.14 -6.46 -14.25
C GLN A 56 -19.87 -7.42 -13.29
N PRO A 57 -20.41 -6.91 -12.17
CA PRO A 57 -21.24 -7.71 -11.27
C PRO A 57 -22.44 -8.29 -12.01
N SER A 58 -22.80 -9.55 -11.73
CA SER A 58 -24.06 -10.12 -12.21
C SER A 58 -25.24 -9.53 -11.41
N GLU A 59 -26.46 -9.63 -11.96
CA GLU A 59 -27.67 -9.18 -11.28
C GLU A 59 -27.86 -9.91 -9.93
N ASP A 60 -27.40 -11.15 -9.83
CA ASP A 60 -27.45 -11.96 -8.60
C ASP A 60 -26.46 -11.48 -7.54
N ASP A 61 -25.33 -10.88 -7.92
CA ASP A 61 -24.33 -10.33 -6.99
C ASP A 61 -24.80 -9.03 -6.31
N SER A 62 -25.86 -8.41 -6.85
CA SER A 62 -26.39 -7.15 -6.33
C SER A 62 -27.26 -7.33 -5.07
N ALA A 63 -27.69 -8.56 -4.78
CA ALA A 63 -28.68 -8.87 -3.73
C ALA A 63 -28.09 -8.97 -2.31
N GLY A 64 -26.77 -8.83 -2.12
CA GLY A 64 -26.09 -9.04 -0.83
C GLY A 64 -25.28 -7.87 -0.29
N ASN A 65 -25.34 -6.70 -0.91
CA ASN A 65 -24.42 -5.59 -0.62
C ASN A 65 -25.01 -4.55 0.35
N GLU A 66 -25.34 -4.96 1.57
CA GLU A 66 -25.76 -3.99 2.62
C GLU A 66 -24.58 -3.20 3.22
N ASP A 67 -23.33 -3.62 3.03
CA ASP A 67 -22.12 -3.01 3.60
C ASP A 67 -21.14 -2.42 2.56
N ILE A 68 -21.63 -1.80 1.49
CA ILE A 68 -20.74 -1.13 0.54
C ILE A 68 -20.19 0.14 1.18
N LEU A 69 -18.85 0.25 1.23
CA LEU A 69 -18.18 1.49 1.59
C LEU A 69 -18.66 2.62 0.67
N ALA A 70 -19.28 3.64 1.25
CA ALA A 70 -19.74 4.80 0.50
C ALA A 70 -18.55 5.67 0.12
N ILE A 71 -18.05 5.52 -1.10
CA ILE A 71 -17.03 6.39 -1.70
C ILE A 71 -17.73 7.60 -2.29
N ARG A 72 -17.43 8.79 -1.82
CA ARG A 72 -18.05 10.05 -2.27
C ARG A 72 -17.13 10.84 -3.17
N THR A 73 -15.84 10.83 -2.86
CA THR A 73 -14.80 11.55 -3.59
C THR A 73 -13.63 10.62 -3.88
N PRO A 74 -12.80 10.92 -4.87
CA PRO A 74 -11.60 10.11 -5.15
C PRO A 74 -10.66 9.97 -3.95
N GLU A 75 -10.61 10.97 -3.07
CA GLU A 75 -9.79 10.96 -1.86
C GLU A 75 -10.23 9.90 -0.83
N ASP A 76 -11.48 9.45 -0.88
CA ASP A 76 -12.00 8.40 0.01
C ASP A 76 -11.42 7.01 -0.34
N LEU A 77 -10.89 6.84 -1.57
CA LEU A 77 -10.26 5.60 -2.01
C LEU A 77 -8.83 5.49 -1.48
N THR A 78 -8.63 4.69 -0.44
CA THR A 78 -7.29 4.39 0.06
C THR A 78 -6.85 2.98 -0.34
N VAL A 79 -5.64 2.88 -0.88
CA VAL A 79 -5.01 1.64 -1.34
C VAL A 79 -3.75 1.42 -0.52
N CYS A 80 -3.71 0.34 0.24
CA CYS A 80 -2.52 -0.08 0.97
C CYS A 80 -1.99 -1.39 0.42
N ASP A 81 -0.73 -1.39 -0.01
CA ASP A 81 0.01 -2.61 -0.36
C ASP A 81 1.02 -2.90 0.77
N PRO A 82 0.74 -3.89 1.64
CA PRO A 82 1.57 -4.18 2.80
C PRO A 82 2.89 -4.90 2.47
N ALA A 83 3.11 -5.29 1.22
CA ALA A 83 4.31 -5.93 0.71
C ALA A 83 4.57 -5.45 -0.72
N CYS A 84 4.73 -4.13 -0.88
CA CYS A 84 4.64 -3.46 -2.18
C CYS A 84 5.79 -3.77 -3.15
N GLY A 85 6.87 -4.37 -2.68
CA GLY A 85 8.04 -4.64 -3.50
C GLY A 85 8.53 -3.38 -4.21
N SER A 86 8.67 -3.44 -5.52
CA SER A 86 9.03 -2.29 -6.37
C SER A 86 7.84 -1.41 -6.78
N GLY A 87 6.64 -1.64 -6.20
CA GLY A 87 5.48 -0.77 -6.35
C GLY A 87 4.61 -1.00 -7.58
N HIS A 88 4.63 -2.20 -8.20
CA HIS A 88 3.85 -2.47 -9.41
C HIS A 88 2.34 -2.29 -9.22
N MET A 89 1.79 -2.79 -8.10
CA MET A 89 0.38 -2.60 -7.77
C MET A 89 0.03 -1.12 -7.61
N LEU A 90 0.85 -0.40 -6.85
CA LEU A 90 0.63 1.02 -6.57
C LEU A 90 0.81 1.91 -7.81
N THR A 91 1.74 1.58 -8.70
CA THR A 91 1.93 2.34 -9.94
C THR A 91 0.77 2.16 -10.91
N TYR A 92 0.14 0.99 -10.96
CA TYR A 92 -1.07 0.80 -11.75
C TYR A 92 -2.30 1.42 -11.07
N ALA A 93 -2.42 1.28 -9.74
CA ALA A 93 -3.47 1.97 -8.99
C ALA A 93 -3.41 3.49 -9.18
N PHE A 94 -2.20 4.07 -9.31
CA PHE A 94 -2.02 5.48 -9.65
C PHE A 94 -2.69 5.82 -10.99
N ASP A 95 -2.52 5.00 -12.03
CA ASP A 95 -3.12 5.27 -13.34
C ASP A 95 -4.65 5.22 -13.27
N LEU A 96 -5.20 4.21 -12.61
CA LEU A 96 -6.65 4.05 -12.46
C LEU A 96 -7.24 5.22 -11.63
N LEU A 97 -6.62 5.58 -10.53
CA LEU A 97 -7.03 6.74 -9.73
C LEU A 97 -6.93 8.04 -10.53
N TYR A 98 -5.90 8.19 -11.37
CA TYR A 98 -5.76 9.36 -12.22
C TYR A 98 -6.97 9.54 -13.15
N GLU A 99 -7.46 8.45 -13.77
CA GLU A 99 -8.68 8.45 -14.60
C GLU A 99 -9.92 8.85 -13.78
N ILE A 100 -10.05 8.35 -12.55
CA ILE A 100 -11.14 8.70 -11.64
C ILE A 100 -11.13 10.19 -11.30
N TYR A 101 -9.99 10.75 -10.94
CA TYR A 101 -9.86 12.18 -10.66
C TYR A 101 -10.14 13.05 -11.89
N GLU A 102 -9.75 12.58 -13.10
CA GLU A 102 -10.07 13.29 -14.35
C GLU A 102 -11.58 13.28 -14.62
N GLU A 103 -12.27 12.16 -14.40
CA GLU A 103 -13.73 12.04 -14.54
C GLU A 103 -14.45 13.01 -13.61
N GLU A 104 -13.97 13.18 -12.37
CA GLU A 104 -14.51 14.11 -11.37
C GLU A 104 -14.13 15.58 -11.64
N GLY A 105 -13.40 15.87 -12.70
CA GLY A 105 -13.09 17.23 -13.15
C GLY A 105 -11.97 17.93 -12.38
N TYR A 106 -11.11 17.19 -11.68
CA TYR A 106 -9.94 17.76 -11.02
C TYR A 106 -8.91 18.29 -12.04
N ALA A 107 -8.20 19.35 -11.65
CA ALA A 107 -7.18 19.91 -12.52
C ALA A 107 -6.01 18.92 -12.73
N PRO A 108 -5.64 18.57 -13.98
CA PRO A 108 -4.59 17.58 -14.26
C PRO A 108 -3.25 17.87 -13.57
N SER A 109 -2.95 19.13 -13.28
CA SER A 109 -1.73 19.51 -12.55
C SER A 109 -1.75 19.13 -11.08
N ASP A 110 -2.92 18.94 -10.49
CA ASP A 110 -3.10 18.70 -9.06
C ASP A 110 -3.26 17.21 -8.73
N ILE A 111 -3.89 16.46 -9.62
CA ILE A 111 -4.18 15.04 -9.48
C ILE A 111 -2.97 14.21 -8.98
N PRO A 112 -1.76 14.32 -9.57
CA PRO A 112 -0.64 13.50 -9.11
C PRO A 112 -0.27 13.72 -7.64
N GLY A 113 -0.38 14.94 -7.18
CA GLY A 113 -0.12 15.28 -5.78
C GLY A 113 -1.19 14.75 -4.83
N LEU A 114 -2.46 14.83 -5.25
CA LEU A 114 -3.60 14.32 -4.46
C LEU A 114 -3.50 12.80 -4.31
N ILE A 115 -3.24 12.07 -5.40
CA ILE A 115 -3.10 10.60 -5.37
C ILE A 115 -2.01 10.17 -4.39
N LEU A 116 -0.82 10.78 -4.45
CA LEU A 116 0.29 10.41 -3.56
C LEU A 116 0.02 10.79 -2.10
N LYS A 117 -0.75 11.84 -1.88
CA LYS A 117 -1.05 12.31 -0.53
C LYS A 117 -2.16 11.52 0.14
N HIS A 118 -3.21 11.16 -0.61
CA HIS A 118 -4.46 10.65 -0.02
C HIS A 118 -4.75 9.19 -0.32
N ASN A 119 -4.25 8.64 -1.45
CA ASN A 119 -4.75 7.36 -1.93
C ASN A 119 -3.77 6.20 -1.78
N LEU A 120 -2.47 6.41 -1.99
CA LEU A 120 -1.51 5.31 -2.13
C LEU A 120 -0.60 5.18 -0.91
N TYR A 121 -0.59 3.99 -0.34
CA TYR A 121 0.24 3.62 0.80
C TYR A 121 0.94 2.29 0.52
N GLY A 122 2.22 2.20 0.80
CA GLY A 122 2.99 0.98 0.63
C GLY A 122 3.87 0.68 1.84
N MET A 123 4.01 -0.59 2.16
CA MET A 123 4.95 -1.07 3.16
C MET A 123 5.92 -2.06 2.51
N GLU A 124 7.19 -2.05 2.91
CA GLU A 124 8.19 -2.97 2.38
C GLU A 124 9.31 -3.20 3.41
N ILE A 125 9.77 -4.45 3.53
CA ILE A 125 10.87 -4.82 4.43
C ILE A 125 12.24 -4.60 3.77
N ASP A 126 12.33 -4.76 2.45
CA ASP A 126 13.56 -4.51 1.69
C ASP A 126 13.69 -3.01 1.36
N GLU A 127 14.74 -2.39 1.89
CA GLU A 127 15.01 -0.95 1.72
C GLU A 127 15.18 -0.55 0.26
N ARG A 128 15.78 -1.42 -0.57
CA ARG A 128 16.02 -1.15 -1.99
C ARG A 128 14.72 -1.21 -2.77
N ALA A 129 13.87 -2.19 -2.46
CA ALA A 129 12.54 -2.32 -3.06
C ALA A 129 11.64 -1.13 -2.66
N ALA A 130 11.62 -0.74 -1.37
CA ALA A 130 10.89 0.44 -0.90
C ALA A 130 11.35 1.72 -1.61
N SER A 131 12.66 1.93 -1.73
CA SER A 131 13.23 3.08 -2.45
C SER A 131 12.85 3.07 -3.92
N LEU A 132 12.82 1.90 -4.56
CA LEU A 132 12.42 1.75 -5.96
C LEU A 132 10.93 2.05 -6.15
N ALA A 133 10.06 1.58 -5.24
CA ALA A 133 8.63 1.88 -5.25
C ALA A 133 8.37 3.40 -5.13
N ALA A 134 9.01 4.05 -4.16
CA ALA A 134 8.90 5.50 -3.97
C ALA A 134 9.39 6.26 -5.20
N PHE A 135 10.51 5.84 -5.79
CA PHE A 135 11.04 6.42 -7.03
C PHE A 135 10.05 6.23 -8.20
N ALA A 136 9.53 5.02 -8.39
CA ALA A 136 8.59 4.71 -9.47
C ALA A 136 7.32 5.57 -9.39
N LEU A 137 6.72 5.71 -8.21
CA LEU A 137 5.56 6.58 -7.98
C LEU A 137 5.88 8.06 -8.22
N THR A 138 7.04 8.52 -7.75
CA THR A 138 7.51 9.90 -7.98
C THR A 138 7.67 10.19 -9.46
N MET A 139 8.29 9.27 -10.23
CA MET A 139 8.46 9.41 -11.67
C MET A 139 7.14 9.33 -12.42
N LYS A 140 6.21 8.49 -11.95
CA LYS A 140 4.84 8.42 -12.47
C LYS A 140 4.12 9.76 -12.32
N ALA A 141 4.13 10.34 -11.13
CA ALA A 141 3.57 11.66 -10.84
C ALA A 141 4.23 12.76 -11.69
N ARG A 142 5.56 12.71 -11.81
CA ARG A 142 6.33 13.65 -12.64
C ARG A 142 5.98 13.56 -14.12
N SER A 143 5.69 12.37 -14.65
CA SER A 143 5.29 12.18 -16.04
C SER A 143 3.95 12.85 -16.36
N ARG A 144 3.04 12.91 -15.38
CA ARG A 144 1.73 13.56 -15.50
C ARG A 144 1.78 15.08 -15.23
N SER A 145 2.72 15.57 -14.41
CA SER A 145 2.84 17.00 -14.10
C SER A 145 4.29 17.48 -14.13
N ARG A 146 4.64 18.33 -15.11
CA ARG A 146 5.99 18.90 -15.23
C ARG A 146 6.45 19.70 -14.01
N ARG A 147 5.51 20.22 -13.22
CA ARG A 147 5.78 21.02 -12.02
C ARG A 147 5.66 20.22 -10.72
N PHE A 148 5.51 18.90 -10.81
CA PHE A 148 5.29 18.04 -9.64
C PHE A 148 6.34 18.25 -8.54
N PHE A 149 7.62 18.27 -8.84
CA PHE A 149 8.69 18.49 -7.85
C PHE A 149 8.61 19.82 -7.08
N LYS A 150 7.89 20.82 -7.60
CA LYS A 150 7.68 22.09 -6.88
C LYS A 150 6.67 21.94 -5.75
N LYS A 151 5.86 20.89 -5.75
CA LYS A 151 4.81 20.64 -4.74
C LYS A 151 5.34 19.95 -3.47
N GLN A 152 6.57 19.42 -3.49
CA GLN A 152 7.20 18.74 -2.36
C GLN A 152 6.33 17.62 -1.76
N VAL A 153 5.62 16.87 -2.61
CA VAL A 153 4.82 15.72 -2.19
C VAL A 153 5.67 14.46 -2.35
N GLU A 154 5.75 13.69 -1.27
CA GLU A 154 6.46 12.42 -1.23
C GLU A 154 5.45 11.24 -1.22
N PRO A 155 5.77 10.10 -1.87
CA PRO A 155 4.97 8.90 -1.78
C PRO A 155 4.95 8.32 -0.35
N ASN A 156 3.79 7.81 0.08
CA ASN A 156 3.66 7.15 1.38
C ASN A 156 4.18 5.70 1.32
N ILE A 157 5.48 5.53 1.11
CA ILE A 157 6.15 4.23 1.15
C ILE A 157 6.95 4.14 2.43
N GLN A 158 6.57 3.18 3.30
CA GLN A 158 7.19 2.97 4.60
C GLN A 158 8.05 1.70 4.58
N ARG A 159 9.31 1.84 4.98
CA ARG A 159 10.15 0.69 5.25
C ARG A 159 9.79 0.13 6.63
N ILE A 160 9.44 -1.15 6.67
CA ILE A 160 9.28 -1.89 7.92
C ILE A 160 10.66 -2.38 8.36
N ALA A 161 11.13 -1.89 9.49
CA ALA A 161 12.37 -2.36 10.11
C ALA A 161 12.06 -2.98 11.47
N PRO A 162 12.75 -4.07 11.85
CA PRO A 162 12.62 -4.62 13.20
C PRO A 162 13.08 -3.57 14.21
N ILE A 163 12.27 -3.35 15.23
CA ILE A 163 12.58 -2.43 16.33
C ILE A 163 12.81 -3.26 17.58
N THR A 164 13.89 -2.94 18.30
CA THR A 164 14.18 -3.52 19.61
C THR A 164 14.32 -2.38 20.62
N PHE A 165 13.50 -2.43 21.65
CA PHE A 165 13.50 -1.47 22.75
C PHE A 165 14.41 -1.96 23.87
N LYS A 166 15.27 -1.08 24.37
CA LYS A 166 16.09 -1.32 25.58
C LYS A 166 15.28 -1.03 26.84
N GLU A 167 15.82 -1.37 28.01
CA GLU A 167 15.13 -1.15 29.28
C GLU A 167 14.72 0.32 29.48
N ASP A 168 15.61 1.26 29.12
CA ASP A 168 15.33 2.69 29.22
C ASP A 168 14.21 3.11 28.29
N ASP A 169 14.19 2.60 27.04
CA ASP A 169 13.13 2.86 26.06
C ASP A 169 11.78 2.32 26.56
N VAL A 170 11.79 1.12 27.17
CA VAL A 170 10.60 0.48 27.75
C VAL A 170 10.05 1.30 28.91
N ALA A 171 10.91 1.84 29.76
CA ALA A 171 10.50 2.69 30.87
C ALA A 171 9.83 3.98 30.36
N GLU A 172 10.42 4.62 29.33
CA GLU A 172 9.85 5.83 28.71
C GLU A 172 8.51 5.54 28.01
N LEU A 173 8.38 4.42 27.29
CA LEU A 173 7.14 4.01 26.66
C LEU A 173 6.04 3.71 27.69
N ASN A 174 6.39 3.02 28.77
CA ASN A 174 5.45 2.73 29.85
C ASN A 174 4.94 4.02 30.52
N ASP A 175 5.80 5.00 30.71
CA ASP A 175 5.42 6.31 31.25
C ASP A 175 4.54 7.09 30.26
N LEU A 176 4.95 7.12 28.98
CA LEU A 176 4.22 7.84 27.93
C LEU A 176 2.78 7.32 27.76
N TYR A 177 2.61 6.01 27.73
CA TYR A 177 1.29 5.39 27.53
C TYR A 177 0.57 5.05 28.84
N GLN A 178 1.14 5.39 29.99
CA GLN A 178 0.57 5.12 31.34
C GLN A 178 0.24 3.63 31.55
N VAL A 179 1.13 2.76 31.08
CA VAL A 179 1.03 1.29 31.19
C VAL A 179 2.22 0.71 31.94
N ASN A 180 2.16 -0.56 32.28
CA ASN A 180 3.26 -1.28 32.90
C ASN A 180 3.44 -2.62 32.17
N LEU A 181 3.94 -2.54 30.92
CA LEU A 181 4.17 -3.71 30.08
C LEU A 181 5.64 -4.16 30.18
N ASP A 182 5.81 -5.47 30.14
CA ASP A 182 7.13 -6.11 30.14
C ASP A 182 7.91 -5.83 28.84
N SER A 183 9.22 -5.87 28.90
CA SER A 183 10.09 -5.67 27.72
C SER A 183 9.83 -6.71 26.62
N THR A 184 9.37 -7.91 26.93
CA THR A 184 9.03 -8.94 25.94
C THR A 184 7.78 -8.56 25.16
N VAL A 185 6.81 -7.88 25.78
CA VAL A 185 5.61 -7.36 25.11
C VAL A 185 6.00 -6.27 24.12
N TRP A 186 6.79 -5.29 24.52
CA TRP A 186 7.27 -4.23 23.65
C TRP A 186 8.14 -4.74 22.49
N ASN A 187 8.92 -5.82 22.74
CA ASN A 187 9.79 -6.43 21.73
C ASN A 187 9.15 -7.56 20.93
N THR A 188 7.82 -7.71 20.97
CA THR A 188 7.09 -8.74 20.22
C THR A 188 7.46 -8.74 18.74
N TYR A 189 7.65 -7.56 18.14
CA TYR A 189 7.98 -7.40 16.73
C TYR A 189 9.49 -7.27 16.43
N ALA A 190 10.35 -7.51 17.41
CA ALA A 190 11.81 -7.41 17.22
C ALA A 190 12.38 -8.33 16.12
N LYS A 191 11.64 -9.38 15.75
CA LYS A 191 11.98 -10.32 14.67
C LYS A 191 10.89 -10.42 13.63
N ALA A 192 10.20 -9.32 13.36
CA ALA A 192 9.09 -9.28 12.39
C ALA A 192 9.55 -9.60 10.97
N ASP A 193 10.79 -9.28 10.63
CA ASP A 193 11.45 -9.61 9.38
C ASP A 193 11.63 -11.13 9.13
N VAL A 194 11.68 -11.92 10.20
CA VAL A 194 11.84 -13.38 10.15
C VAL A 194 10.51 -14.11 10.27
N TYR A 195 9.67 -13.70 11.21
CA TYR A 195 8.44 -14.43 11.55
C TYR A 195 7.20 -13.89 10.84
N GLY A 196 7.20 -12.63 10.41
CA GLY A 196 6.09 -12.02 9.67
C GLY A 196 4.74 -12.26 10.34
N SER A 197 3.79 -12.79 9.58
CA SER A 197 2.43 -13.08 10.04
C SER A 197 2.29 -14.18 11.10
N LEU A 198 3.36 -14.87 11.43
CA LEU A 198 3.37 -15.87 12.53
C LEU A 198 3.45 -15.22 13.91
N ILE A 199 3.77 -13.93 13.98
CA ILE A 199 3.77 -13.20 15.24
C ILE A 199 2.33 -13.01 15.70
N GLN A 200 2.07 -13.44 16.92
CA GLN A 200 0.81 -13.16 17.60
C GLN A 200 1.06 -12.11 18.68
N PRO A 201 0.60 -10.86 18.49
CA PRO A 201 0.78 -9.84 19.50
C PRO A 201 0.01 -10.19 20.77
N PRO A 202 0.59 -9.94 21.95
CA PRO A 202 -0.13 -10.04 23.21
C PRO A 202 -1.36 -9.14 23.23
N GLN A 203 -2.40 -9.54 23.91
CA GLN A 203 -3.68 -8.80 23.95
C GLN A 203 -3.50 -7.39 24.51
N GLU A 204 -2.62 -7.22 25.50
CA GLU A 204 -2.29 -5.93 26.09
C GLU A 204 -1.76 -4.93 25.06
N LEU A 205 -0.95 -5.38 24.09
CA LEU A 205 -0.42 -4.55 23.03
C LEU A 205 -1.51 -4.22 22.00
N VAL A 206 -2.40 -5.16 21.70
CA VAL A 206 -3.53 -4.94 20.79
C VAL A 206 -4.49 -3.90 21.35
N GLU A 207 -4.81 -3.98 22.63
CA GLU A 207 -5.69 -3.03 23.33
C GLU A 207 -5.06 -1.63 23.38
N LEU A 208 -3.75 -1.54 23.60
CA LEU A 208 -3.03 -0.26 23.61
C LEU A 208 -3.07 0.45 22.27
N VAL A 209 -2.95 -0.29 21.16
CA VAL A 209 -2.97 0.30 19.81
C VAL A 209 -4.39 0.67 19.35
N ALA A 210 -5.42 0.01 19.92
CA ALA A 210 -6.82 0.27 19.60
C ALA A 210 -7.44 1.44 20.40
N SER A 211 -6.75 1.92 21.45
CA SER A 211 -7.17 3.05 22.28
C SER A 211 -6.75 4.40 21.72
#